data_46d57a8dca2d273f8af4ae45ba9842c6
#
_entry.id   46d57a8dca2d273f8af4ae45ba9842c6
#
_cell.length_a   1.000
_cell.length_b   1.000
_cell.length_c   1.000
_cell.angle_alpha   90.00
_cell.angle_beta   90.00
_cell.angle_gamma   90.00
#
_symmetry.space_group_name_H-M   'P 1'
#
loop_
_entity.id
_entity.type
_entity.pdbx_description
1 polymer ?
#
loop_
_entity_poly.entity_id
_entity_poly.type
_entity_poly.pdbx_seq_one_letter_code
_entity_poly.pdbx_strand_id
1 'polypeptide(L)'
;MSDHEQAHGTRRSALLDLLKHSSTRAVLDIEAPDLGLAEHRPFPFIAIVGQSEMKTALLLAVINPNIGGVLLIGPRGTGKTTAVRSLTGILPYVEVSDCDEGVTEEDLNAPDADLLYPDCYEKWKSGKAISHYEPVKLVELPLNARLDDVVGGINERIAVQRNIVRLERGILARADKNILYVDEVNLLDDQIVDAILDAAAQGHYTVRRGAMAGTYRSQFVLIGSMNPEEGRLRPQILDRFGLRVTVRGLLDSGERMEVYKRMREYARNPTAFIQQWEYDTSGALDEVIAARERLKTTVITDEALRVGFELVRRLDIDSHRADYTMFEAARAYAAADGRQQADVDDVRAVAPLALRQRRSEFMVNHAEEQQEEDEQIRSTLDAILV
;
A
#
# COMPACT_ATOMS: atom_id res chain seq x y z
N MET A 1 -16.24 -24.17 -45.82
CA MET A 1 -14.96 -23.83 -45.19
C MET A 1 -15.14 -22.43 -44.66
N SER A 2 -15.52 -22.33 -43.41
CA SER A 2 -15.88 -21.10 -42.73
C SER A 2 -14.83 -20.86 -41.63
N ASP A 3 -14.06 -19.79 -41.80
CA ASP A 3 -13.06 -19.34 -40.90
C ASP A 3 -13.73 -18.79 -39.62
N HIS A 4 -13.55 -19.48 -38.51
CA HIS A 4 -13.77 -18.93 -37.16
C HIS A 4 -12.48 -18.28 -36.68
N GLU A 5 -12.28 -16.99 -36.99
CA GLU A 5 -11.42 -16.12 -36.25
C GLU A 5 -12.10 -15.77 -34.92
N GLN A 6 -11.72 -16.48 -33.88
CA GLN A 6 -12.06 -16.08 -32.51
C GLN A 6 -11.18 -14.86 -32.13
N ALA A 7 -11.82 -13.70 -32.16
CA ALA A 7 -11.26 -12.49 -31.56
C ALA A 7 -11.12 -12.70 -30.04
N HIS A 8 -9.88 -12.88 -29.56
CA HIS A 8 -9.53 -12.72 -28.16
C HIS A 8 -9.69 -11.24 -27.78
N GLY A 9 -10.91 -10.86 -27.44
CA GLY A 9 -11.18 -9.56 -26.83
C GLY A 9 -10.51 -9.52 -25.46
N THR A 10 -9.52 -8.66 -25.32
CA THR A 10 -8.94 -8.29 -24.02
C THR A 10 -10.06 -7.87 -23.08
N ARG A 11 -10.37 -8.72 -22.10
CA ARG A 11 -11.34 -8.42 -21.04
C ARG A 11 -10.81 -7.22 -20.26
N ARG A 12 -11.56 -6.14 -20.26
CA ARG A 12 -11.23 -4.89 -19.57
C ARG A 12 -12.00 -4.83 -18.26
N SER A 13 -11.30 -4.53 -17.18
CA SER A 13 -11.86 -4.31 -15.85
C SER A 13 -12.67 -3.03 -15.82
N ALA A 14 -13.89 -3.07 -15.27
CA ALA A 14 -14.72 -1.88 -15.06
C ALA A 14 -13.99 -0.84 -14.18
N LEU A 15 -13.33 -1.27 -13.12
CA LEU A 15 -12.54 -0.39 -12.25
C LEU A 15 -11.28 0.13 -12.94
N LEU A 16 -10.57 -0.72 -13.67
CA LEU A 16 -9.37 -0.33 -14.42
C LEU A 16 -9.72 0.50 -15.67
N ASP A 17 -10.90 0.32 -16.26
CA ASP A 17 -11.40 1.16 -17.35
C ASP A 17 -11.82 2.54 -16.85
N LEU A 18 -12.41 2.66 -15.65
CA LEU A 18 -12.65 3.95 -14.98
C LEU A 18 -11.34 4.75 -14.79
N LEU A 19 -10.22 4.07 -14.57
CA LEU A 19 -8.91 4.70 -14.47
C LEU A 19 -8.33 5.17 -15.81
N LYS A 20 -8.78 4.59 -16.93
CA LYS A 20 -8.25 4.88 -18.28
C LYS A 20 -9.09 5.90 -19.05
N HIS A 21 -10.39 6.01 -18.75
CA HIS A 21 -11.31 6.87 -19.46
C HIS A 21 -11.58 8.16 -18.68
N SER A 22 -10.83 9.20 -18.99
CA SER A 22 -11.19 10.56 -18.60
C SER A 22 -12.27 11.09 -19.55
N SER A 23 -13.55 10.91 -19.17
CA SER A 23 -14.64 11.51 -19.94
C SER A 23 -14.61 13.04 -19.83
N THR A 24 -14.54 13.71 -20.98
CA THR A 24 -14.75 15.14 -21.08
C THR A 24 -16.22 15.45 -20.80
N ARG A 25 -16.55 15.89 -19.59
CA ARG A 25 -17.89 16.41 -19.26
C ARG A 25 -17.94 17.92 -19.40
N ALA A 26 -19.04 18.41 -19.96
CA ALA A 26 -19.32 19.83 -20.06
C ALA A 26 -19.46 20.45 -18.67
N VAL A 27 -18.74 21.53 -18.43
CA VAL A 27 -18.76 22.30 -17.17
C VAL A 27 -20.06 23.08 -17.08
N LEU A 28 -20.89 22.77 -16.06
CA LEU A 28 -21.95 23.68 -15.61
C LEU A 28 -21.29 24.69 -14.65
N ASP A 29 -21.32 25.96 -15.02
CA ASP A 29 -20.82 27.07 -14.19
C ASP A 29 -21.69 27.22 -12.94
N ILE A 30 -21.27 26.60 -11.82
CA ILE A 30 -21.84 26.86 -10.51
C ILE A 30 -20.75 27.51 -9.66
N GLU A 31 -20.84 28.82 -9.49
CA GLU A 31 -19.99 29.55 -8.54
C GLU A 31 -20.48 29.30 -7.10
N ALA A 32 -19.86 28.36 -6.40
CA ALA A 32 -20.00 28.27 -4.95
C ALA A 32 -18.92 29.16 -4.29
N PRO A 33 -19.27 30.01 -3.31
CA PRO A 33 -18.28 30.84 -2.63
C PRO A 33 -17.30 29.97 -1.83
N ASP A 34 -16.01 30.21 -2.02
CA ASP A 34 -14.96 29.66 -1.17
C ASP A 34 -15.06 30.28 0.23
N LEU A 35 -15.37 29.48 1.24
CA LEU A 35 -15.57 29.94 2.62
C LEU A 35 -14.25 30.18 3.38
N GLY A 36 -13.08 30.05 2.72
CA GLY A 36 -11.78 30.35 3.32
C GLY A 36 -11.39 29.43 4.49
N LEU A 37 -12.11 28.34 4.72
CA LEU A 37 -11.73 27.31 5.66
C LEU A 37 -10.61 26.48 5.05
N ALA A 38 -9.49 26.32 5.77
CA ALA A 38 -8.34 25.52 5.36
C ALA A 38 -8.62 24.00 5.40
N GLU A 39 -9.81 23.58 4.99
CA GLU A 39 -10.10 22.18 4.73
C GLU A 39 -9.40 21.79 3.43
N HIS A 40 -8.26 21.15 3.57
CA HIS A 40 -7.55 20.60 2.43
C HIS A 40 -8.35 19.40 1.89
N ARG A 41 -9.26 19.66 0.95
CA ARG A 41 -9.96 18.60 0.23
C ARG A 41 -9.01 17.99 -0.80
N PRO A 42 -8.68 16.70 -0.73
CA PRO A 42 -7.74 16.11 -1.66
C PRO A 42 -8.26 16.15 -3.10
N PHE A 43 -7.34 16.29 -4.04
CA PHE A 43 -7.65 16.18 -5.47
C PHE A 43 -8.28 14.80 -5.75
N PRO A 44 -9.36 14.68 -6.58
CA PRO A 44 -10.00 13.39 -6.81
C PRO A 44 -9.05 12.39 -7.49
N PHE A 45 -8.95 11.17 -6.95
CA PHE A 45 -8.04 10.14 -7.49
C PHE A 45 -8.34 9.79 -8.95
N ILE A 46 -9.62 9.74 -9.30
CA ILE A 46 -10.08 9.44 -10.67
C ILE A 46 -9.69 10.57 -11.64
N ALA A 47 -9.58 11.80 -11.15
CA ALA A 47 -9.17 12.94 -11.96
C ALA A 47 -7.68 12.99 -12.29
N ILE A 48 -6.85 12.10 -11.77
CA ILE A 48 -5.42 12.01 -12.10
C ILE A 48 -5.26 11.53 -13.53
N VAL A 49 -4.57 12.32 -14.35
CA VAL A 49 -4.33 12.04 -15.77
C VAL A 49 -3.20 11.03 -15.96
N GLY A 50 -3.39 10.05 -16.82
CA GLY A 50 -2.37 9.04 -17.12
C GLY A 50 -1.97 8.22 -15.89
N GLN A 51 -0.67 7.95 -15.71
CA GLN A 51 -0.07 7.28 -14.56
C GLN A 51 -0.74 5.93 -14.23
N SER A 52 -1.11 5.15 -15.25
CA SER A 52 -1.91 3.92 -15.09
C SER A 52 -1.24 2.88 -14.17
N GLU A 53 0.08 2.65 -14.30
CA GLU A 53 0.81 1.73 -13.42
C GLU A 53 0.72 2.16 -11.95
N MET A 54 0.92 3.46 -11.67
CA MET A 54 0.86 4.01 -10.32
C MET A 54 -0.54 3.84 -9.74
N LYS A 55 -1.57 4.22 -10.49
CA LYS A 55 -2.96 4.10 -10.05
C LYS A 55 -3.34 2.64 -9.79
N THR A 56 -2.95 1.73 -10.68
CA THR A 56 -3.19 0.29 -10.51
C THR A 56 -2.51 -0.24 -9.25
N ALA A 57 -1.22 0.03 -9.05
CA ALA A 57 -0.49 -0.46 -7.88
C ALA A 57 -1.08 0.06 -6.56
N LEU A 58 -1.45 1.34 -6.52
CA LEU A 58 -2.09 1.95 -5.35
C LEU A 58 -3.45 1.31 -5.05
N LEU A 59 -4.28 1.07 -6.07
CA LEU A 59 -5.57 0.39 -5.90
C LEU A 59 -5.41 -1.04 -5.43
N LEU A 60 -4.48 -1.81 -6.02
CA LEU A 60 -4.24 -3.19 -5.61
C LEU A 60 -3.81 -3.28 -4.15
N ALA A 61 -2.92 -2.38 -3.69
CA ALA A 61 -2.48 -2.34 -2.30
C ALA A 61 -3.60 -1.96 -1.33
N VAL A 62 -4.53 -1.12 -1.75
CA VAL A 62 -5.70 -0.75 -0.96
C VAL A 62 -6.72 -1.89 -0.92
N ILE A 63 -6.93 -2.61 -2.00
CA ILE A 63 -7.82 -3.77 -2.06
C ILE A 63 -7.25 -4.93 -1.23
N ASN A 64 -5.94 -5.18 -1.33
CA ASN A 64 -5.26 -6.26 -0.62
C ASN A 64 -4.01 -5.76 0.15
N PRO A 65 -4.14 -5.41 1.42
CA PRO A 65 -3.00 -4.99 2.24
C PRO A 65 -1.89 -6.05 2.37
N ASN A 66 -2.20 -7.34 2.17
CA ASN A 66 -1.22 -8.44 2.22
C ASN A 66 -0.15 -8.36 1.11
N ILE A 67 -0.34 -7.52 0.10
CA ILE A 67 0.67 -7.25 -0.93
C ILE A 67 1.97 -6.68 -0.32
N GLY A 68 1.92 -6.07 0.87
CA GLY A 68 3.10 -5.58 1.57
C GLY A 68 3.54 -4.16 1.16
N GLY A 69 2.60 -3.36 0.65
CA GLY A 69 2.80 -1.94 0.35
C GLY A 69 3.32 -1.64 -1.06
N VAL A 70 3.42 -0.34 -1.36
CA VAL A 70 3.83 0.19 -2.67
C VAL A 70 4.99 1.15 -2.51
N LEU A 71 6.02 1.02 -3.34
CA LEU A 71 7.10 1.99 -3.49
C LEU A 71 6.98 2.73 -4.82
N LEU A 72 6.81 4.05 -4.76
CA LEU A 72 6.73 4.95 -5.91
C LEU A 72 8.11 5.56 -6.18
N ILE A 73 8.76 5.16 -7.26
CA ILE A 73 10.13 5.55 -7.60
C ILE A 73 10.08 6.56 -8.75
N GLY A 74 10.62 7.76 -8.56
CA GLY A 74 10.67 8.74 -9.65
C GLY A 74 11.00 10.15 -9.19
N PRO A 75 11.29 11.06 -10.14
CA PRO A 75 11.69 12.42 -9.84
C PRO A 75 10.57 13.23 -9.16
N ARG A 76 10.93 14.35 -8.58
CA ARG A 76 9.97 15.29 -7.97
C ARG A 76 9.00 15.84 -9.04
N GLY A 77 7.81 16.23 -8.63
CA GLY A 77 6.82 16.84 -9.50
C GLY A 77 6.05 15.90 -10.43
N THR A 78 6.17 14.59 -10.26
CA THR A 78 5.43 13.57 -11.07
C THR A 78 4.06 13.19 -10.52
N GLY A 79 3.59 13.86 -9.45
CA GLY A 79 2.26 13.66 -8.88
C GLY A 79 2.14 12.51 -7.87
N LYS A 80 3.26 11.93 -7.39
CA LYS A 80 3.25 10.82 -6.41
C LYS A 80 2.46 11.17 -5.16
N THR A 81 2.84 12.23 -4.46
CA THR A 81 2.20 12.67 -3.21
C THR A 81 0.73 13.05 -3.43
N THR A 82 0.41 13.69 -4.57
CA THR A 82 -0.97 14.00 -4.94
C THR A 82 -1.79 12.72 -5.09
N ALA A 83 -1.27 11.71 -5.78
CA ALA A 83 -1.96 10.43 -5.98
C ALA A 83 -2.21 9.71 -4.64
N VAL A 84 -1.24 9.70 -3.73
CA VAL A 84 -1.38 9.08 -2.42
C VAL A 84 -2.43 9.79 -1.57
N ARG A 85 -2.41 11.13 -1.51
CA ARG A 85 -3.41 11.92 -0.78
C ARG A 85 -4.81 11.73 -1.34
N SER A 86 -4.91 11.59 -2.67
CA SER A 86 -6.18 11.39 -3.36
C SER A 86 -6.85 10.04 -3.07
N LEU A 87 -6.10 9.03 -2.63
CA LEU A 87 -6.64 7.70 -2.32
C LEU A 87 -7.70 7.72 -1.23
N THR A 88 -7.57 8.62 -0.25
CA THR A 88 -8.51 8.70 0.87
C THR A 88 -9.96 8.92 0.41
N GLY A 89 -10.16 9.54 -0.75
CA GLY A 89 -11.49 9.80 -1.32
C GLY A 89 -12.20 8.57 -1.90
N ILE A 90 -11.48 7.47 -2.14
CA ILE A 90 -12.04 6.22 -2.68
C ILE A 90 -11.95 5.04 -1.69
N LEU A 91 -11.75 5.34 -0.40
CA LEU A 91 -11.64 4.33 0.65
C LEU A 91 -12.87 4.30 1.54
N PRO A 92 -13.31 3.10 1.97
CA PRO A 92 -14.43 2.97 2.88
C PRO A 92 -14.09 3.53 4.26
N TYR A 93 -15.13 3.82 5.03
CA TYR A 93 -14.98 4.11 6.45
C TYR A 93 -14.39 2.89 7.17
N VAL A 94 -13.59 3.14 8.19
CA VAL A 94 -12.98 2.12 9.05
C VAL A 94 -13.50 2.26 10.46
N GLU A 95 -13.69 1.13 11.12
CA GLU A 95 -14.05 1.08 12.52
C GLU A 95 -12.84 1.40 13.39
N VAL A 96 -12.94 2.42 14.21
CA VAL A 96 -11.89 2.87 15.14
C VAL A 96 -12.39 2.68 16.56
N SER A 97 -11.53 2.15 17.40
CA SER A 97 -11.83 1.93 18.80
C SER A 97 -11.81 3.24 19.60
N ASP A 98 -12.83 3.42 20.45
CA ASP A 98 -12.90 4.48 21.46
C ASP A 98 -12.14 4.11 22.75
N CYS A 99 -11.59 2.90 22.81
CA CYS A 99 -10.80 2.41 23.94
C CYS A 99 -9.32 2.74 23.78
N ASP A 100 -8.67 3.05 24.87
CA ASP A 100 -7.22 3.35 24.90
C ASP A 100 -6.37 2.16 24.40
N GLU A 101 -6.87 0.94 24.55
CA GLU A 101 -6.23 -0.31 24.12
C GLU A 101 -6.45 -0.62 22.63
N GLY A 102 -7.30 0.13 21.94
CA GLY A 102 -7.60 -0.09 20.51
C GLY A 102 -8.48 -1.31 20.23
N VAL A 103 -9.27 -1.73 21.21
CA VAL A 103 -10.14 -2.91 21.17
C VAL A 103 -11.41 -2.60 20.41
N THR A 104 -11.86 -3.53 19.56
CA THR A 104 -13.13 -3.46 18.82
C THR A 104 -14.12 -4.50 19.37
N GLU A 105 -15.38 -4.46 18.90
CA GLU A 105 -16.38 -5.44 19.30
C GLU A 105 -15.97 -6.88 18.94
N GLU A 106 -15.27 -7.07 17.84
CA GLU A 106 -14.75 -8.37 17.42
C GLU A 106 -13.78 -8.96 18.46
N ASP A 107 -12.93 -8.12 19.04
CA ASP A 107 -11.98 -8.53 20.08
C ASP A 107 -12.67 -8.90 21.38
N LEU A 108 -13.76 -8.21 21.72
CA LEU A 108 -14.52 -8.48 22.95
C LEU A 108 -15.42 -9.72 22.87
N ASN A 109 -15.61 -10.29 21.68
CA ASN A 109 -16.26 -11.58 21.50
C ASN A 109 -15.32 -12.78 21.77
N ALA A 110 -14.02 -12.53 22.00
CA ALA A 110 -13.07 -13.59 22.37
C ALA A 110 -13.34 -14.12 23.79
N PRO A 111 -13.07 -15.41 24.06
CA PRO A 111 -13.37 -16.05 25.36
C PRO A 111 -12.71 -15.40 26.57
N ASP A 112 -11.53 -14.77 26.38
CA ASP A 112 -10.71 -14.19 27.46
C ASP A 112 -10.78 -12.65 27.50
N ALA A 113 -11.73 -12.04 26.79
CA ALA A 113 -11.82 -10.59 26.61
C ALA A 113 -12.03 -9.83 27.92
N ASP A 114 -12.75 -10.42 28.88
CA ASP A 114 -12.99 -9.86 30.21
C ASP A 114 -11.72 -9.78 31.07
N LEU A 115 -10.78 -10.70 30.86
CA LEU A 115 -9.49 -10.72 31.53
C LEU A 115 -8.45 -9.82 30.86
N LEU A 116 -8.48 -9.77 29.52
CA LEU A 116 -7.52 -9.00 28.74
C LEU A 116 -7.84 -7.51 28.69
N TYR A 117 -9.13 -7.17 28.66
CA TYR A 117 -9.63 -5.79 28.46
C TYR A 117 -10.79 -5.46 29.41
N PRO A 118 -10.60 -5.49 30.73
CA PRO A 118 -11.69 -5.39 31.70
C PRO A 118 -12.53 -4.12 31.56
N ASP A 119 -11.87 -2.96 31.38
CA ASP A 119 -12.57 -1.67 31.27
C ASP A 119 -13.38 -1.54 29.98
N CYS A 120 -12.88 -2.07 28.87
CA CYS A 120 -13.57 -2.06 27.58
C CYS A 120 -14.72 -3.08 27.58
N TYR A 121 -14.49 -4.25 28.19
CA TYR A 121 -15.50 -5.30 28.30
C TYR A 121 -16.70 -4.85 29.17
N GLU A 122 -16.47 -4.16 30.29
CA GLU A 122 -17.53 -3.59 31.12
C GLU A 122 -18.33 -2.50 30.36
N LYS A 123 -17.66 -1.62 29.61
CA LYS A 123 -18.33 -0.64 28.76
C LYS A 123 -19.22 -1.32 27.73
N TRP A 124 -18.68 -2.31 27.01
CA TRP A 124 -19.41 -3.06 25.99
C TRP A 124 -20.60 -3.82 26.58
N LYS A 125 -20.40 -4.52 27.70
CA LYS A 125 -21.47 -5.25 28.41
C LYS A 125 -22.55 -4.33 28.96
N SER A 126 -22.24 -3.07 29.27
CA SER A 126 -23.22 -2.05 29.65
C SER A 126 -23.99 -1.44 28.47
N GLY A 127 -23.77 -1.91 27.23
CA GLY A 127 -24.41 -1.45 26.01
C GLY A 127 -23.89 -0.10 25.49
N LYS A 128 -22.72 0.35 25.96
CA LYS A 128 -22.06 1.54 25.41
C LYS A 128 -21.26 1.17 24.16
N ALA A 129 -21.33 2.03 23.15
CA ALA A 129 -20.47 1.89 21.98
C ALA A 129 -18.99 2.00 22.42
N ILE A 130 -18.17 1.14 21.87
CA ILE A 130 -16.71 1.08 22.13
C ILE A 130 -15.89 1.41 20.88
N SER A 131 -16.58 1.59 19.77
CA SER A 131 -16.00 1.94 18.48
C SER A 131 -16.94 2.84 17.69
N HIS A 132 -16.39 3.57 16.73
CA HIS A 132 -17.14 4.35 15.76
C HIS A 132 -16.50 4.21 14.39
N TYR A 133 -17.26 4.58 13.34
CA TYR A 133 -16.76 4.58 11.97
C TYR A 133 -16.25 5.96 11.59
N GLU A 134 -15.04 6.03 11.08
CA GLU A 134 -14.44 7.25 10.54
C GLU A 134 -13.83 7.02 9.15
N PRO A 135 -13.69 8.09 8.31
CA PRO A 135 -13.01 7.95 7.03
C PRO A 135 -11.54 7.57 7.24
N VAL A 136 -11.01 6.72 6.33
CA VAL A 136 -9.58 6.38 6.33
C VAL A 136 -8.74 7.63 6.24
N LYS A 137 -7.77 7.76 7.14
CA LYS A 137 -6.85 8.89 7.21
C LYS A 137 -5.53 8.58 6.53
N LEU A 138 -4.92 9.61 5.98
CA LEU A 138 -3.54 9.56 5.55
C LEU A 138 -2.65 9.98 6.73
N VAL A 139 -1.86 9.05 7.24
CA VAL A 139 -0.85 9.30 8.26
C VAL A 139 0.47 9.52 7.55
N GLU A 140 0.94 10.75 7.50
CA GLU A 140 2.22 11.10 6.87
C GLU A 140 3.34 11.03 7.92
N LEU A 141 4.44 10.36 7.58
CA LEU A 141 5.62 10.32 8.42
C LEU A 141 6.50 11.55 8.14
N PRO A 142 6.78 12.40 9.15
CA PRO A 142 7.71 13.51 8.97
C PRO A 142 9.14 13.01 8.73
N LEU A 143 9.90 13.66 7.84
CA LEU A 143 11.31 13.34 7.56
C LEU A 143 12.23 13.42 8.78
N ASN A 144 11.88 14.25 9.76
CA ASN A 144 12.64 14.43 11.01
C ASN A 144 12.08 13.60 12.18
N ALA A 145 11.20 12.62 11.90
CA ALA A 145 10.66 11.74 12.93
C ALA A 145 11.78 10.96 13.63
N ARG A 146 11.65 10.82 14.94
CA ARG A 146 12.54 9.96 15.74
C ARG A 146 11.91 8.59 15.91
N LEU A 147 12.71 7.60 16.22
CA LEU A 147 12.20 6.25 16.43
C LEU A 147 11.09 6.20 17.49
N ASP A 148 11.22 7.01 18.57
CA ASP A 148 10.21 7.10 19.63
C ASP A 148 8.89 7.73 19.15
N ASP A 149 8.93 8.63 18.17
CA ASP A 149 7.72 9.19 17.55
C ASP A 149 7.00 8.12 16.72
N VAL A 150 7.77 7.23 16.11
CA VAL A 150 7.27 6.18 15.21
C VAL A 150 6.67 5.01 15.98
N VAL A 151 7.43 4.43 16.91
CA VAL A 151 7.00 3.26 17.68
C VAL A 151 6.25 3.62 18.96
N GLY A 152 6.46 4.82 19.48
CA GLY A 152 5.95 5.26 20.77
C GLY A 152 6.99 5.21 21.89
N GLY A 153 6.75 6.01 22.90
CA GLY A 153 7.67 6.22 24.01
C GLY A 153 6.97 6.42 25.35
N ILE A 154 7.70 6.91 26.33
CA ILE A 154 7.15 7.33 27.62
C ILE A 154 6.69 8.78 27.48
N ASN A 155 5.46 9.08 27.89
CA ASN A 155 5.00 10.45 28.00
C ASN A 155 5.65 11.13 29.22
N GLU A 156 6.78 11.79 28.98
CA GLU A 156 7.55 12.45 30.04
C GLU A 156 6.75 13.54 30.76
N ARG A 157 5.86 14.24 30.04
CA ARG A 157 5.01 15.29 30.61
C ARG A 157 4.03 14.73 31.65
N ILE A 158 3.38 13.59 31.32
CA ILE A 158 2.48 12.91 32.26
C ILE A 158 3.28 12.30 33.41
N ALA A 159 4.44 11.72 33.13
CA ALA A 159 5.30 11.15 34.14
C ALA A 159 5.72 12.20 35.21
N VAL A 160 6.10 13.40 34.77
CA VAL A 160 6.52 14.50 35.69
C VAL A 160 5.31 15.13 36.39
N GLN A 161 4.20 15.39 35.67
CA GLN A 161 3.07 16.12 36.27
C GLN A 161 2.18 15.26 37.18
N ARG A 162 2.03 13.97 36.86
CA ARG A 162 1.11 13.07 37.59
C ARG A 162 1.81 11.93 38.30
N ASN A 163 3.12 11.85 38.21
CA ASN A 163 3.94 10.75 38.76
C ASN A 163 3.46 9.34 38.27
N ILE A 164 2.89 9.29 37.05
CA ILE A 164 2.39 8.08 36.40
C ILE A 164 3.15 7.90 35.10
N VAL A 165 3.87 6.80 34.98
CA VAL A 165 4.57 6.45 33.75
C VAL A 165 3.59 5.71 32.82
N ARG A 166 3.33 6.27 31.64
CA ARG A 166 2.44 5.68 30.63
C ARG A 166 3.15 5.63 29.28
N LEU A 167 2.98 4.52 28.57
CA LEU A 167 3.40 4.42 27.17
C LEU A 167 2.45 5.24 26.29
N GLU A 168 3.02 6.04 25.40
CA GLU A 168 2.29 6.82 24.40
C GLU A 168 2.36 6.10 23.05
N ARG A 169 1.23 6.08 22.34
CA ARG A 169 1.13 5.45 21.02
C ARG A 169 1.92 6.24 19.98
N GLY A 170 2.79 5.56 19.24
CA GLY A 170 3.52 6.14 18.12
C GLY A 170 2.69 6.28 16.85
N ILE A 171 3.35 6.74 15.79
CA ILE A 171 2.77 6.92 14.46
C ILE A 171 2.23 5.59 13.92
N LEU A 172 2.94 4.47 14.15
CA LEU A 172 2.52 3.14 13.69
C LEU A 172 1.17 2.70 14.27
N ALA A 173 0.93 2.95 15.56
CA ALA A 173 -0.36 2.64 16.18
C ALA A 173 -1.48 3.58 15.70
N ARG A 174 -1.16 4.83 15.37
CA ARG A 174 -2.13 5.78 14.78
C ARG A 174 -2.44 5.46 13.33
N ALA A 175 -1.54 4.77 12.65
CA ALA A 175 -1.72 4.32 11.27
C ALA A 175 -2.59 3.06 11.17
N ASP A 176 -2.92 2.39 12.29
CA ASP A 176 -3.75 1.18 12.25
C ASP A 176 -5.05 1.42 11.47
N LYS A 177 -5.40 0.50 10.54
CA LYS A 177 -6.53 0.59 9.60
C LYS A 177 -6.50 1.79 8.62
N ASN A 178 -5.40 2.55 8.60
CA ASN A 178 -5.21 3.76 7.80
C ASN A 178 -4.16 3.56 6.69
N ILE A 179 -3.82 4.63 5.98
CA ILE A 179 -2.67 4.67 5.08
C ILE A 179 -1.49 5.29 5.82
N LEU A 180 -0.35 4.60 5.85
CA LEU A 180 0.92 5.19 6.25
C LEU A 180 1.71 5.60 5.01
N TYR A 181 1.94 6.89 4.86
CA TYR A 181 2.73 7.44 3.78
C TYR A 181 4.10 7.90 4.26
N VAL A 182 5.13 7.38 3.63
CA VAL A 182 6.53 7.70 3.89
C VAL A 182 7.08 8.40 2.65
N ASP A 183 7.15 9.72 2.69
CA ASP A 183 7.75 10.49 1.59
C ASP A 183 9.28 10.45 1.70
N GLU A 184 9.96 10.32 0.56
CA GLU A 184 11.43 10.25 0.49
C GLU A 184 12.03 9.21 1.45
N VAL A 185 11.50 7.98 1.42
CA VAL A 185 11.89 6.88 2.32
C VAL A 185 13.40 6.61 2.35
N ASN A 186 14.11 6.95 1.26
CA ASN A 186 15.57 6.83 1.15
C ASN A 186 16.36 7.84 2.00
N LEU A 187 15.71 8.85 2.57
CA LEU A 187 16.34 9.85 3.44
C LEU A 187 16.11 9.56 4.93
N LEU A 188 15.25 8.61 5.28
CA LEU A 188 15.00 8.24 6.66
C LEU A 188 16.14 7.38 7.24
N ASP A 189 16.25 7.43 8.57
CA ASP A 189 17.12 6.52 9.31
C ASP A 189 16.68 5.06 9.06
N ASP A 190 17.64 4.19 8.81
CA ASP A 190 17.42 2.78 8.54
C ASP A 190 16.63 2.06 9.63
N GLN A 191 16.87 2.41 10.91
CA GLN A 191 16.16 1.81 12.05
C GLN A 191 14.67 2.15 12.03
N ILE A 192 14.31 3.34 11.56
CA ILE A 192 12.93 3.78 11.41
C ILE A 192 12.26 3.01 10.27
N VAL A 193 12.95 2.91 9.13
CA VAL A 193 12.42 2.18 7.96
C VAL A 193 12.22 0.70 8.30
N ASP A 194 13.20 0.08 8.97
CA ASP A 194 13.09 -1.32 9.41
C ASP A 194 11.91 -1.52 10.37
N ALA A 195 11.72 -0.63 11.36
CA ALA A 195 10.59 -0.71 12.29
C ALA A 195 9.22 -0.59 11.59
N ILE A 196 9.10 0.30 10.60
CA ILE A 196 7.88 0.46 9.79
C ILE A 196 7.58 -0.79 8.98
N LEU A 197 8.59 -1.33 8.30
CA LEU A 197 8.45 -2.49 7.44
C LEU A 197 8.16 -3.77 8.24
N ASP A 198 8.74 -3.92 9.42
CA ASP A 198 8.46 -5.04 10.32
C ASP A 198 7.03 -4.96 10.87
N ALA A 199 6.59 -3.77 11.28
CA ALA A 199 5.22 -3.55 11.73
C ALA A 199 4.20 -3.81 10.61
N ALA A 200 4.48 -3.34 9.38
CA ALA A 200 3.63 -3.60 8.22
C ALA A 200 3.53 -5.09 7.86
N ALA A 201 4.63 -5.84 8.00
CA ALA A 201 4.66 -7.26 7.70
C ALA A 201 3.95 -8.12 8.75
N GLN A 202 4.03 -7.73 10.02
CA GLN A 202 3.48 -8.49 11.14
C GLN A 202 2.05 -8.07 11.51
N GLY A 203 1.62 -6.86 11.12
CA GLY A 203 0.34 -6.27 11.51
C GLY A 203 0.27 -5.84 12.99
N HIS A 204 1.38 -5.97 13.71
CA HIS A 204 1.53 -5.53 15.10
C HIS A 204 3.00 -5.27 15.42
N TYR A 205 3.26 -4.51 16.49
CA TYR A 205 4.61 -4.29 17.00
C TYR A 205 4.61 -4.14 18.51
N THR A 206 5.75 -4.40 19.15
CA THR A 206 5.91 -4.32 20.61
C THR A 206 6.90 -3.23 20.97
N VAL A 207 6.48 -2.34 21.86
CA VAL A 207 7.34 -1.32 22.46
C VAL A 207 7.76 -1.77 23.85
N ARG A 208 9.05 -1.68 24.14
CA ARG A 208 9.59 -1.92 25.49
C ARG A 208 10.36 -0.69 25.95
N ARG A 209 10.03 -0.20 27.16
CA ARG A 209 10.72 0.92 27.81
C ARG A 209 10.90 0.58 29.29
N GLY A 210 12.12 0.20 29.64
CA GLY A 210 12.41 -0.31 30.99
C GLY A 210 11.60 -1.56 31.32
N ALA A 211 10.81 -1.50 32.39
CA ALA A 211 9.95 -2.62 32.82
C ALA A 211 8.59 -2.68 32.10
N MET A 212 8.27 -1.64 31.31
CA MET A 212 6.99 -1.59 30.60
C MET A 212 7.11 -2.18 29.19
N ALA A 213 6.08 -2.92 28.79
CA ALA A 213 5.92 -3.41 27.43
C ALA A 213 4.46 -3.22 27.00
N GLY A 214 4.26 -2.86 25.74
CA GLY A 214 2.94 -2.76 25.12
C GLY A 214 3.00 -3.26 23.67
N THR A 215 2.04 -4.09 23.29
CA THR A 215 1.87 -4.55 21.92
C THR A 215 0.72 -3.79 21.29
N TYR A 216 0.95 -3.19 20.14
CA TYR A 216 -0.01 -2.37 19.41
C TYR A 216 -0.28 -2.99 18.04
N ARG A 217 -1.53 -2.89 17.59
CA ARG A 217 -1.90 -3.20 16.20
C ARG A 217 -1.33 -2.15 15.26
N SER A 218 -0.98 -2.60 14.06
CA SER A 218 -0.42 -1.74 13.02
C SER A 218 -0.73 -2.30 11.62
N GLN A 219 -2.00 -2.60 11.38
CA GLN A 219 -2.51 -3.05 10.08
C GLN A 219 -2.82 -1.84 9.22
N PHE A 220 -1.88 -1.42 8.41
CA PHE A 220 -2.02 -0.24 7.54
C PHE A 220 -1.57 -0.54 6.11
N VAL A 221 -2.04 0.27 5.18
CA VAL A 221 -1.52 0.26 3.81
C VAL A 221 -0.26 1.12 3.77
N LEU A 222 0.90 0.49 3.55
CA LEU A 222 2.17 1.19 3.46
C LEU A 222 2.38 1.72 2.03
N ILE A 223 2.64 3.02 1.91
CA ILE A 223 3.03 3.64 0.65
C ILE A 223 4.30 4.44 0.90
N GLY A 224 5.37 4.09 0.20
CA GLY A 224 6.62 4.84 0.19
C GLY A 224 6.82 5.59 -1.12
N SER A 225 7.49 6.75 -1.06
CA SER A 225 8.03 7.40 -2.25
C SER A 225 9.54 7.53 -2.15
N MET A 226 10.22 7.54 -3.29
CA MET A 226 11.64 7.90 -3.35
C MET A 226 11.99 8.62 -4.64
N ASN A 227 12.98 9.50 -4.55
CA ASN A 227 13.66 10.07 -5.70
C ASN A 227 15.02 9.40 -5.85
N PRO A 228 15.28 8.66 -6.94
CA PRO A 228 16.55 7.95 -7.13
C PRO A 228 17.76 8.89 -7.27
N GLU A 229 17.55 10.18 -7.54
CA GLU A 229 18.62 11.19 -7.59
C GLU A 229 19.15 11.57 -6.20
N GLU A 230 18.35 11.37 -5.14
CA GLU A 230 18.67 11.74 -3.76
C GLU A 230 19.28 10.58 -2.96
N GLY A 231 19.39 9.41 -3.57
CA GLY A 231 19.97 8.23 -2.95
C GLY A 231 19.27 6.95 -3.35
N ARG A 232 19.88 5.81 -2.96
CA ARG A 232 19.34 4.48 -3.22
C ARG A 232 18.90 3.85 -1.89
N LEU A 233 17.79 3.12 -1.93
CA LEU A 233 17.44 2.22 -0.84
C LEU A 233 18.31 0.99 -0.85
N ARG A 234 18.64 0.49 0.33
CA ARG A 234 19.32 -0.80 0.47
C ARG A 234 18.45 -1.91 -0.13
N PRO A 235 19.06 -2.92 -0.79
CA PRO A 235 18.29 -4.02 -1.40
C PRO A 235 17.34 -4.72 -0.42
N GLN A 236 17.75 -4.86 0.84
CA GLN A 236 16.94 -5.47 1.90
C GLN A 236 15.66 -4.69 2.19
N ILE A 237 15.72 -3.35 2.18
CA ILE A 237 14.56 -2.48 2.34
C ILE A 237 13.67 -2.56 1.09
N LEU A 238 14.29 -2.48 -0.09
CA LEU A 238 13.57 -2.64 -1.35
C LEU A 238 12.77 -3.94 -1.41
N ASP A 239 13.36 -5.06 -0.97
CA ASP A 239 12.68 -6.37 -1.02
C ASP A 239 11.45 -6.46 -0.11
N ARG A 240 11.37 -5.62 0.91
CA ARG A 240 10.21 -5.57 1.82
C ARG A 240 8.99 -4.86 1.24
N PHE A 241 9.17 -3.95 0.27
CA PHE A 241 8.04 -3.38 -0.48
C PHE A 241 7.51 -4.39 -1.50
N GLY A 242 6.20 -4.59 -1.47
CA GLY A 242 5.52 -5.54 -2.36
C GLY A 242 5.56 -5.09 -3.82
N LEU A 243 4.91 -3.97 -4.14
CA LEU A 243 4.88 -3.44 -5.50
C LEU A 243 5.86 -2.27 -5.65
N ARG A 244 6.47 -2.19 -6.82
CA ARG A 244 7.43 -1.13 -7.17
C ARG A 244 7.05 -0.51 -8.49
N VAL A 245 6.81 0.80 -8.45
CA VAL A 245 6.33 1.56 -9.60
C VAL A 245 7.33 2.63 -9.98
N THR A 246 7.76 2.64 -11.24
CA THR A 246 8.55 3.74 -11.78
C THR A 246 7.61 4.82 -12.30
N VAL A 247 7.53 5.94 -11.57
CA VAL A 247 6.69 7.08 -11.92
C VAL A 247 7.51 8.08 -12.75
N ARG A 248 7.07 8.34 -13.97
CA ARG A 248 7.71 9.30 -14.88
C ARG A 248 6.75 10.41 -15.27
N GLY A 249 7.28 11.53 -15.71
CA GLY A 249 6.47 12.57 -16.36
C GLY A 249 5.76 12.03 -17.59
N LEU A 250 4.55 12.47 -17.84
CA LEU A 250 3.79 12.10 -19.04
C LEU A 250 4.56 12.57 -20.29
N LEU A 251 4.64 11.71 -21.28
CA LEU A 251 5.35 12.03 -22.54
C LEU A 251 4.44 12.71 -23.55
N ASP A 252 3.17 12.35 -23.56
CA ASP A 252 2.18 12.93 -24.46
C ASP A 252 1.84 14.38 -24.08
N SER A 253 1.90 15.26 -25.07
CA SER A 253 1.64 16.70 -24.87
C SER A 253 0.17 17.01 -24.56
N GLY A 254 -0.75 16.17 -25.07
CA GLY A 254 -2.18 16.27 -24.78
C GLY A 254 -2.48 15.92 -23.33
N GLU A 255 -1.90 14.83 -22.82
CA GLU A 255 -2.00 14.46 -21.42
C GLU A 255 -1.40 15.53 -20.49
N ARG A 256 -0.24 16.10 -20.84
CA ARG A 256 0.37 17.20 -20.07
C ARG A 256 -0.49 18.46 -20.06
N MET A 257 -1.11 18.79 -21.18
CA MET A 257 -2.07 19.90 -21.27
C MET A 257 -3.29 19.63 -20.37
N GLU A 258 -3.79 18.41 -20.35
CA GLU A 258 -4.91 18.02 -19.51
C GLU A 258 -4.57 18.11 -18.01
N VAL A 259 -3.37 17.68 -17.60
CA VAL A 259 -2.86 17.90 -16.24
C VAL A 259 -2.92 19.39 -15.87
N TYR A 260 -2.38 20.26 -16.77
CA TYR A 260 -2.37 21.70 -16.52
C TYR A 260 -3.79 22.27 -16.37
N LYS A 261 -4.73 21.87 -17.23
CA LYS A 261 -6.12 22.33 -17.18
C LYS A 261 -6.79 21.93 -15.88
N ARG A 262 -6.71 20.63 -15.49
CA ARG A 262 -7.31 20.11 -14.25
C ARG A 262 -6.72 20.75 -13.01
N MET A 263 -5.39 20.91 -12.95
CA MET A 263 -4.73 21.59 -11.84
C MET A 263 -5.18 23.05 -11.72
N ARG A 264 -5.35 23.76 -12.84
CA ARG A 264 -5.81 25.14 -12.88
C ARG A 264 -7.28 25.25 -12.44
N GLU A 265 -8.15 24.35 -12.90
CA GLU A 265 -9.55 24.28 -12.49
C GLU A 265 -9.68 24.01 -10.99
N TYR A 266 -8.95 23.02 -10.49
CA TYR A 266 -8.89 22.72 -9.08
C TYR A 266 -8.39 23.91 -8.24
N ALA A 267 -7.30 24.58 -8.67
CA ALA A 267 -6.76 25.74 -7.96
C ALA A 267 -7.72 26.94 -7.95
N ARG A 268 -8.56 27.09 -9.00
CA ARG A 268 -9.56 28.17 -9.10
C ARG A 268 -10.75 27.95 -8.17
N ASN A 269 -11.28 26.74 -8.11
CA ASN A 269 -12.41 26.38 -7.26
C ASN A 269 -12.37 24.88 -6.90
N PRO A 270 -11.67 24.51 -5.80
CA PRO A 270 -11.54 23.10 -5.37
C PRO A 270 -12.89 22.42 -5.16
N THR A 271 -13.86 23.14 -4.57
CA THR A 271 -15.16 22.56 -4.26
C THR A 271 -15.93 22.18 -5.51
N ALA A 272 -16.02 23.08 -6.49
CA ALA A 272 -16.70 22.80 -7.76
C ALA A 272 -16.01 21.68 -8.55
N PHE A 273 -14.67 21.68 -8.56
CA PHE A 273 -13.90 20.63 -9.21
C PHE A 273 -14.16 19.26 -8.58
N ILE A 274 -14.18 19.16 -7.25
CA ILE A 274 -14.46 17.91 -6.54
C ILE A 274 -15.89 17.43 -6.82
N GLN A 275 -16.89 18.32 -6.78
CA GLN A 275 -18.28 17.99 -7.11
C GLN A 275 -18.43 17.42 -8.53
N GLN A 276 -17.67 17.93 -9.49
CA GLN A 276 -17.67 17.42 -10.86
C GLN A 276 -17.28 15.93 -10.92
N TRP A 277 -16.36 15.48 -10.03
CA TRP A 277 -15.86 14.11 -9.98
C TRP A 277 -16.52 13.26 -8.90
N GLU A 278 -17.52 13.76 -8.20
CA GLU A 278 -18.15 13.08 -7.07
C GLU A 278 -18.80 11.76 -7.47
N TYR A 279 -19.51 11.74 -8.59
CA TYR A 279 -20.15 10.53 -9.09
C TYR A 279 -19.13 9.42 -9.42
N ASP A 280 -18.06 9.75 -10.13
CA ASP A 280 -17.03 8.79 -10.51
C ASP A 280 -16.22 8.33 -9.27
N THR A 281 -16.00 9.23 -8.32
CA THR A 281 -15.33 8.93 -7.04
C THR A 281 -16.17 7.99 -6.18
N SER A 282 -17.49 8.23 -6.08
CA SER A 282 -18.40 7.33 -5.38
C SER A 282 -18.46 5.94 -6.03
N GLY A 283 -18.56 5.89 -7.37
CA GLY A 283 -18.49 4.63 -8.10
C GLY A 283 -17.20 3.85 -7.86
N ALA A 284 -16.05 4.55 -7.81
CA ALA A 284 -14.78 3.92 -7.50
C ALA A 284 -14.70 3.40 -6.05
N LEU A 285 -15.29 4.11 -5.09
CA LEU A 285 -15.42 3.66 -3.70
C LEU A 285 -16.23 2.36 -3.61
N ASP A 286 -17.40 2.32 -4.27
CA ASP A 286 -18.27 1.13 -4.28
C ASP A 286 -17.54 -0.07 -4.88
N GLU A 287 -16.80 0.13 -5.97
CA GLU A 287 -15.99 -0.92 -6.60
C GLU A 287 -14.84 -1.40 -5.71
N VAL A 288 -14.18 -0.51 -4.96
CA VAL A 288 -13.14 -0.89 -3.99
C VAL A 288 -13.74 -1.75 -2.87
N ILE A 289 -14.91 -1.38 -2.35
CA ILE A 289 -15.62 -2.16 -1.33
C ILE A 289 -15.96 -3.55 -1.89
N ALA A 290 -16.57 -3.60 -3.07
CA ALA A 290 -16.95 -4.85 -3.72
C ALA A 290 -15.73 -5.73 -4.01
N ALA A 291 -14.60 -5.15 -4.44
CA ALA A 291 -13.36 -5.87 -4.69
C ALA A 291 -12.76 -6.46 -3.41
N ARG A 292 -12.78 -5.73 -2.29
CA ARG A 292 -12.32 -6.23 -0.98
C ARG A 292 -13.13 -7.44 -0.52
N GLU A 293 -14.46 -7.38 -0.65
CA GLU A 293 -15.33 -8.52 -0.31
C GLU A 293 -15.09 -9.71 -1.24
N ARG A 294 -14.98 -9.47 -2.52
CA ARG A 294 -14.72 -10.51 -3.53
C ARG A 294 -13.37 -11.18 -3.33
N LEU A 295 -12.35 -10.42 -2.92
CA LEU A 295 -11.00 -10.94 -2.65
C LEU A 295 -10.98 -12.07 -1.63
N LYS A 296 -11.89 -12.06 -0.64
CA LYS A 296 -11.99 -13.11 0.39
C LYS A 296 -12.24 -14.50 -0.23
N THR A 297 -12.91 -14.55 -1.36
CA THR A 297 -13.25 -15.78 -2.08
C THR A 297 -12.48 -15.97 -3.39
N THR A 298 -11.67 -14.98 -3.79
CA THR A 298 -10.88 -15.06 -5.02
C THR A 298 -9.73 -16.05 -4.86
N VAL A 299 -9.65 -17.03 -5.73
CA VAL A 299 -8.58 -18.04 -5.80
C VAL A 299 -7.71 -17.83 -7.03
N ILE A 300 -6.48 -18.33 -6.98
CA ILE A 300 -5.61 -18.35 -8.16
C ILE A 300 -5.65 -19.72 -8.82
N THR A 301 -5.63 -19.77 -10.16
CA THR A 301 -5.65 -21.03 -10.90
C THR A 301 -4.28 -21.72 -10.85
N ASP A 302 -4.28 -23.08 -10.93
CA ASP A 302 -3.03 -23.86 -10.96
C ASP A 302 -2.16 -23.51 -12.16
N GLU A 303 -2.75 -23.11 -13.28
CA GLU A 303 -2.02 -22.66 -14.46
C GLU A 303 -1.31 -21.34 -14.20
N ALA A 304 -1.99 -20.36 -13.58
CA ALA A 304 -1.41 -19.08 -13.20
C ALA A 304 -0.26 -19.28 -12.20
N LEU A 305 -0.41 -20.17 -11.21
CA LEU A 305 0.67 -20.53 -10.28
C LEU A 305 1.88 -21.10 -11.02
N ARG A 306 1.69 -22.08 -11.92
CA ARG A 306 2.78 -22.68 -12.69
C ARG A 306 3.52 -21.67 -13.56
N VAL A 307 2.79 -20.80 -14.25
CA VAL A 307 3.38 -19.75 -15.09
C VAL A 307 4.14 -18.73 -14.23
N GLY A 308 3.58 -18.32 -13.09
CA GLY A 308 4.21 -17.37 -12.17
C GLY A 308 5.52 -17.93 -11.59
N PHE A 309 5.54 -19.15 -11.08
CA PHE A 309 6.77 -19.78 -10.57
C PHE A 309 7.81 -19.96 -11.65
N GLU A 310 7.43 -20.38 -12.86
CA GLU A 310 8.36 -20.49 -13.96
C GLU A 310 8.94 -19.14 -14.40
N LEU A 311 8.15 -18.06 -14.33
CA LEU A 311 8.61 -16.70 -14.59
C LEU A 311 9.68 -16.28 -13.56
N VAL A 312 9.41 -16.45 -12.26
CA VAL A 312 10.32 -16.08 -11.16
C VAL A 312 11.63 -16.87 -11.28
N ARG A 313 11.54 -18.19 -11.56
CA ARG A 313 12.70 -19.05 -11.79
C ARG A 313 13.56 -18.58 -12.97
N ARG A 314 12.95 -18.22 -14.11
CA ARG A 314 13.69 -17.74 -15.30
C ARG A 314 14.31 -16.36 -15.12
N LEU A 315 13.79 -15.58 -14.18
CA LEU A 315 14.33 -14.26 -13.86
C LEU A 315 15.42 -14.30 -12.78
N ASP A 316 15.80 -15.49 -12.28
CA ASP A 316 16.73 -15.67 -11.16
C ASP A 316 16.38 -14.80 -9.95
N ILE A 317 15.13 -14.91 -9.50
CA ILE A 317 14.65 -14.20 -8.32
C ILE A 317 14.52 -15.21 -7.18
N ASP A 318 15.36 -15.08 -6.15
CA ASP A 318 15.41 -16.00 -5.01
C ASP A 318 14.39 -15.69 -3.90
N SER A 319 13.73 -14.53 -4.00
CA SER A 319 12.83 -14.03 -2.95
C SER A 319 11.45 -14.68 -3.01
N HIS A 320 11.10 -15.55 -2.06
CA HIS A 320 9.73 -16.08 -1.92
C HIS A 320 8.68 -15.00 -1.65
N ARG A 321 9.12 -13.84 -1.17
CA ARG A 321 8.23 -12.67 -1.06
C ARG A 321 7.81 -12.17 -2.44
N ALA A 322 8.63 -12.33 -3.46
CA ALA A 322 8.27 -11.99 -4.83
C ALA A 322 7.11 -12.84 -5.34
N ASP A 323 7.16 -14.17 -5.09
CA ASP A 323 6.09 -15.10 -5.46
C ASP A 323 4.79 -14.70 -4.76
N TYR A 324 4.84 -14.57 -3.43
CA TYR A 324 3.68 -14.22 -2.62
C TYR A 324 3.05 -12.90 -3.06
N THR A 325 3.85 -11.85 -3.20
CA THR A 325 3.38 -10.53 -3.62
C THR A 325 2.74 -10.56 -5.01
N MET A 326 3.37 -11.25 -5.97
CA MET A 326 2.84 -11.35 -7.33
C MET A 326 1.48 -12.04 -7.35
N PHE A 327 1.33 -13.16 -6.62
CA PHE A 327 0.08 -13.88 -6.58
C PHE A 327 -1.01 -13.15 -5.81
N GLU A 328 -0.69 -12.49 -4.69
CA GLU A 328 -1.64 -11.65 -3.97
C GLU A 328 -2.08 -10.42 -4.79
N ALA A 329 -1.18 -9.85 -5.58
CA ALA A 329 -1.51 -8.79 -6.51
C ALA A 329 -2.40 -9.28 -7.67
N ALA A 330 -2.16 -10.48 -8.20
CA ALA A 330 -3.00 -11.10 -9.23
C ALA A 330 -4.42 -11.40 -8.70
N ARG A 331 -4.54 -11.89 -7.47
CA ARG A 331 -5.84 -12.08 -6.80
C ARG A 331 -6.59 -10.75 -6.63
N ALA A 332 -5.90 -9.71 -6.18
CA ALA A 332 -6.47 -8.37 -6.04
C ALA A 332 -6.89 -7.80 -7.40
N TYR A 333 -6.11 -8.05 -8.45
CA TYR A 333 -6.43 -7.60 -9.81
C TYR A 333 -7.69 -8.29 -10.34
N ALA A 334 -7.80 -9.60 -10.20
CA ALA A 334 -9.00 -10.36 -10.58
C ALA A 334 -10.23 -9.92 -9.78
N ALA A 335 -10.07 -9.70 -8.47
CA ALA A 335 -11.14 -9.19 -7.60
C ALA A 335 -11.61 -7.79 -8.03
N ALA A 336 -10.67 -6.89 -8.39
CA ALA A 336 -10.97 -5.56 -8.94
C ALA A 336 -11.70 -5.66 -10.28
N ASP A 337 -11.44 -6.70 -11.06
CA ASP A 337 -12.08 -6.98 -12.35
C ASP A 337 -13.43 -7.72 -12.23
N GLY A 338 -13.95 -7.88 -11.03
CA GLY A 338 -15.22 -8.55 -10.82
C GLY A 338 -15.16 -10.08 -10.87
N ARG A 339 -13.96 -10.69 -10.88
CA ARG A 339 -13.74 -12.13 -11.01
C ARG A 339 -13.33 -12.77 -9.69
N GLN A 340 -13.71 -14.03 -9.51
CA GLN A 340 -13.34 -14.86 -8.35
C GLN A 340 -12.17 -15.82 -8.64
N GLN A 341 -11.62 -15.77 -9.85
CA GLN A 341 -10.47 -16.58 -10.24
C GLN A 341 -9.44 -15.66 -10.91
N ALA A 342 -8.22 -15.68 -10.38
CA ALA A 342 -7.07 -15.04 -10.98
C ALA A 342 -6.41 -16.02 -11.97
N ASP A 343 -6.23 -15.58 -13.19
CA ASP A 343 -5.65 -16.37 -14.29
C ASP A 343 -4.26 -15.87 -14.71
N VAL A 344 -3.73 -16.42 -15.80
CA VAL A 344 -2.40 -16.07 -16.33
C VAL A 344 -2.33 -14.60 -16.78
N ASP A 345 -3.43 -14.04 -17.27
CA ASP A 345 -3.44 -12.64 -17.72
C ASP A 345 -3.36 -11.67 -16.53
N ASP A 346 -3.91 -12.05 -15.37
CA ASP A 346 -3.75 -11.28 -14.13
C ASP A 346 -2.30 -11.29 -13.65
N VAL A 347 -1.66 -12.47 -13.66
CA VAL A 347 -0.22 -12.58 -13.35
C VAL A 347 0.61 -11.72 -14.31
N ARG A 348 0.30 -11.78 -15.62
CA ARG A 348 0.99 -10.94 -16.62
C ARG A 348 0.82 -9.46 -16.36
N ALA A 349 -0.36 -9.02 -15.92
CA ALA A 349 -0.63 -7.60 -15.63
C ALA A 349 0.15 -7.08 -14.42
N VAL A 350 0.34 -7.90 -13.37
CA VAL A 350 0.95 -7.46 -12.11
C VAL A 350 2.44 -7.83 -11.98
N ALA A 351 2.93 -8.79 -12.75
CA ALA A 351 4.32 -9.26 -12.66
C ALA A 351 5.35 -8.13 -12.79
N PRO A 352 5.21 -7.13 -13.71
CA PRO A 352 6.17 -6.03 -13.77
C PRO A 352 6.20 -5.21 -12.48
N LEU A 353 5.05 -5.03 -11.80
CA LEU A 353 4.94 -4.28 -10.56
C LEU A 353 5.56 -5.05 -9.37
N ALA A 354 5.36 -6.36 -9.32
CA ALA A 354 5.81 -7.22 -8.24
C ALA A 354 7.28 -7.64 -8.36
N LEU A 355 7.80 -7.84 -9.58
CA LEU A 355 9.12 -8.45 -9.81
C LEU A 355 10.22 -7.44 -10.17
N ARG A 356 9.88 -6.18 -10.46
CA ARG A 356 10.85 -5.13 -10.82
C ARG A 356 11.89 -4.95 -9.70
N GLN A 357 13.19 -4.90 -10.07
CA GLN A 357 14.31 -4.69 -9.15
C GLN A 357 14.45 -5.75 -8.03
N ARG A 358 13.99 -6.99 -8.25
CA ARG A 358 14.16 -8.09 -7.28
C ARG A 358 15.33 -9.01 -7.60
N ARG A 359 15.87 -8.96 -8.80
CA ARG A 359 17.09 -9.69 -9.14
C ARG A 359 18.28 -9.11 -8.37
N SER A 360 19.00 -9.95 -7.68
CA SER A 360 20.21 -9.58 -6.94
C SER A 360 21.45 -9.89 -7.78
N GLU A 361 22.09 -8.87 -8.34
CA GLU A 361 23.35 -9.01 -9.06
C GLU A 361 24.44 -9.63 -8.15
N PHE A 362 24.41 -9.30 -6.86
CA PHE A 362 25.34 -9.87 -5.88
C PHE A 362 25.15 -11.39 -5.74
N MET A 363 23.90 -11.87 -5.65
CA MET A 363 23.65 -13.31 -5.52
C MET A 363 23.99 -14.07 -6.79
N VAL A 364 23.77 -13.49 -7.96
CA VAL A 364 24.17 -14.10 -9.24
C VAL A 364 25.68 -14.26 -9.30
N ASN A 365 26.45 -13.21 -9.02
CA ASN A 365 27.92 -13.27 -9.02
C ASN A 365 28.46 -14.21 -7.94
N HIS A 366 27.86 -14.18 -6.74
CA HIS A 366 28.26 -15.05 -5.64
C HIS A 366 28.00 -16.54 -5.92
N ALA A 367 26.87 -16.84 -6.59
CA ALA A 367 26.58 -18.22 -6.99
C ALA A 367 27.60 -18.75 -8.05
N GLU A 368 28.03 -17.91 -8.99
CA GLU A 368 29.07 -18.25 -9.95
C GLU A 368 30.42 -18.49 -9.25
N GLU A 369 30.83 -17.59 -8.35
CA GLU A 369 32.06 -17.73 -7.55
C GLU A 369 32.03 -19.01 -6.68
N GLN A 370 30.91 -19.30 -6.03
CA GLN A 370 30.76 -20.49 -5.20
C GLN A 370 30.76 -21.76 -6.02
N GLN A 371 30.21 -21.75 -7.21
CA GLN A 371 30.28 -22.92 -8.13
C GLN A 371 31.70 -23.19 -8.60
N GLU A 372 32.47 -22.16 -8.92
CA GLU A 372 33.89 -22.29 -9.26
C GLU A 372 34.72 -22.82 -8.09
N GLU A 373 34.47 -22.35 -6.86
CA GLU A 373 35.11 -22.82 -5.63
C GLU A 373 34.78 -24.29 -5.36
N ASP A 374 33.50 -24.68 -5.49
CA ASP A 374 33.06 -26.08 -5.31
C ASP A 374 33.70 -27.02 -6.35
N GLU A 375 33.85 -26.59 -7.60
CA GLU A 375 34.53 -27.35 -8.65
C GLU A 375 36.03 -27.49 -8.33
N GLN A 376 36.67 -26.42 -7.84
CA GLN A 376 38.05 -26.45 -7.42
C GLN A 376 38.30 -27.40 -6.24
N ILE A 377 37.38 -27.37 -5.24
CA ILE A 377 37.43 -28.28 -4.09
C ILE A 377 37.27 -29.73 -4.56
N ARG A 378 36.32 -30.04 -5.43
CA ARG A 378 36.11 -31.40 -5.96
C ARG A 378 37.32 -31.89 -6.77
N SER A 379 37.83 -31.07 -7.68
CA SER A 379 38.98 -31.43 -8.49
C SER A 379 40.25 -31.67 -7.65
N THR A 380 40.43 -30.90 -6.58
CA THR A 380 41.53 -31.05 -5.63
C THR A 380 41.38 -32.35 -4.82
N LEU A 381 40.18 -32.66 -4.35
CA LEU A 381 39.88 -33.92 -3.67
C LEU A 381 40.10 -35.13 -4.56
N ASP A 382 39.65 -35.07 -5.81
CA ASP A 382 39.87 -36.15 -6.77
C ASP A 382 41.38 -36.37 -7.05
N ALA A 383 42.18 -35.29 -7.10
CA ALA A 383 43.63 -35.37 -7.27
C ALA A 383 44.37 -35.94 -6.04
N ILE A 384 43.82 -35.84 -4.84
CA ILE A 384 44.39 -36.38 -3.62
C ILE A 384 44.02 -37.87 -3.45
N LEU A 385 42.88 -38.29 -4.00
CA LEU A 385 42.40 -39.67 -3.88
C LEU A 385 42.93 -40.61 -4.94
N VAL A 386 43.64 -40.10 -5.95
CA VAL A 386 44.40 -40.84 -6.95
C VAL A 386 45.87 -41.04 -6.48
#